data_091120534c8372408bc01939f3fd61d0
#
_entry.id   091120534c8372408bc01939f3fd61d0
#
_cell.length_a   1.000
_cell.length_b   1.000
_cell.length_c   1.000
_cell.angle_alpha   90.00
_cell.angle_beta   90.00
_cell.angle_gamma   90.00
#
_symmetry.space_group_name_H-M   'P 1'
#
loop_
_entity.id
_entity.type
_entity.pdbx_description
1 polymer ?
#
loop_
_entity_poly.entity_id
_entity_poly.type
_entity_poly.pdbx_seq_one_letter_code
_entity_poly.pdbx_strand_id
1 'polypeptide(L)'
;MVAVPGVRAYGAELLIPHHALTLAMEKATALQLHFREAAWNPGAAPPGAAPREWDLVEDELRRGGEARTFVLDGFLTEYQRAALCFASGKTGVHFWHPTGAGKTLTGILWSLLVPGNVIIVTRAASRLQYGREVERYTHLRPYVIRPASTLKKGSQTLADYMALPGRRVVIVGWEALTHNLDALQQYAWSSAIYDESHRGKSPKRWERVPLAELEGEAEDRAAQFQEQTATAKARGGFVSEDDDGSRFMMLPVLNTAAAAAQVARLAERRALTTATPVKDRVRDLWGQLDLAEPDSWGSATTWMDRYCDRKPGTYGGYDTTGMSNMTELTDRLQAIVHRIDYRDTHRSLPPKRRQSVYVAPEDQGRPTAGFPAELRAAAKRGPSAILECKLAQAASKKRKAVIQLVGDHVGSKQKVVIFTGRKRDVDTLGAELRKKLKGTQVWAAHGGSTPTQRQQVVDDYMEHPGPCVLVGTGDAFGEAINLHDTDAALFVMLPWTPGQVRQWEGRFCRLGQKRPVVIYYVVAEHTVDEHVADKLISKLPGVEKVAQDTELAEAKYAIGGIEDEEALVDSILSKLED
;
A
#
# COMPACT_ATOMS: atom_id res chain seq x y z
N MET A 1 -20.24 6.51 -38.98
CA MET A 1 -19.37 6.40 -37.80
C MET A 1 -18.42 7.59 -37.76
N VAL A 2 -18.38 8.29 -36.66
CA VAL A 2 -17.48 9.44 -36.52
C VAL A 2 -16.08 8.90 -36.31
N ALA A 3 -15.14 9.22 -37.19
CA ALA A 3 -13.77 8.77 -37.09
C ALA A 3 -13.08 9.48 -35.87
N VAL A 4 -12.99 8.80 -34.77
CA VAL A 4 -12.12 9.18 -33.64
C VAL A 4 -10.95 8.25 -33.65
N PRO A 5 -9.70 8.75 -33.75
CA PRO A 5 -8.52 7.89 -33.81
C PRO A 5 -8.45 6.90 -32.65
N GLY A 6 -8.26 5.63 -32.95
CA GLY A 6 -8.09 4.57 -31.96
C GLY A 6 -9.38 3.96 -31.40
N VAL A 7 -10.56 4.50 -31.71
CA VAL A 7 -11.84 3.90 -31.29
C VAL A 7 -12.13 2.65 -32.12
N ARG A 8 -12.42 1.54 -31.47
CA ARG A 8 -12.79 0.27 -32.10
C ARG A 8 -14.20 -0.15 -31.67
N ALA A 9 -14.97 -0.65 -32.61
CA ALA A 9 -16.29 -1.21 -32.33
C ALA A 9 -16.18 -2.70 -31.96
N TYR A 10 -16.83 -3.09 -30.89
CA TYR A 10 -17.00 -4.48 -30.49
C TYR A 10 -18.50 -4.75 -30.34
N GLY A 11 -19.10 -5.31 -31.38
CA GLY A 11 -20.55 -5.50 -31.39
C GLY A 11 -21.30 -4.17 -31.33
N ALA A 12 -22.10 -3.97 -30.28
CA ALA A 12 -22.82 -2.72 -29.99
C ALA A 12 -22.02 -1.74 -29.12
N GLU A 13 -20.81 -2.09 -28.69
CA GLU A 13 -19.97 -1.31 -27.80
C GLU A 13 -18.79 -0.68 -28.53
N LEU A 14 -18.33 0.46 -28.04
CA LEU A 14 -17.16 1.18 -28.55
C LEU A 14 -16.03 1.12 -27.51
N LEU A 15 -14.91 0.50 -27.86
CA LEU A 15 -13.66 0.60 -27.14
C LEU A 15 -13.00 1.95 -27.48
N ILE A 16 -12.99 2.86 -26.51
CA ILE A 16 -12.43 4.21 -26.68
C ILE A 16 -11.12 4.28 -25.90
N PRO A 17 -9.99 4.42 -26.59
CA PRO A 17 -8.72 4.66 -25.90
C PRO A 17 -8.83 5.91 -25.03
N HIS A 18 -8.17 5.87 -23.89
CA HIS A 18 -8.26 6.91 -22.87
C HIS A 18 -7.96 8.33 -23.42
N HIS A 19 -6.92 8.48 -24.27
CA HIS A 19 -6.57 9.76 -24.90
C HIS A 19 -7.62 10.30 -25.89
N ALA A 20 -8.56 9.45 -26.33
CA ALA A 20 -9.62 9.79 -27.24
C ALA A 20 -10.99 9.97 -26.53
N LEU A 21 -11.05 9.73 -25.21
CA LEU A 21 -12.30 9.68 -24.45
C LEU A 21 -13.02 11.04 -24.46
N THR A 22 -12.32 12.13 -24.16
CA THR A 22 -12.90 13.48 -24.14
C THR A 22 -13.49 13.84 -25.50
N LEU A 23 -12.73 13.60 -26.58
CA LEU A 23 -13.20 13.88 -27.94
C LEU A 23 -14.37 12.97 -28.34
N ALA A 24 -14.39 11.73 -27.88
CA ALA A 24 -15.50 10.81 -28.12
C ALA A 24 -16.76 11.22 -27.35
N MET A 25 -16.62 11.68 -26.11
CA MET A 25 -17.74 12.19 -25.30
C MET A 25 -18.33 13.50 -25.89
N GLU A 26 -17.48 14.44 -26.31
CA GLU A 26 -17.91 15.67 -26.98
C GLU A 26 -18.71 15.36 -28.27
N LYS A 27 -18.19 14.42 -29.09
CA LYS A 27 -18.88 14.01 -30.32
C LYS A 27 -20.17 13.23 -30.05
N ALA A 28 -20.21 12.42 -29.00
CA ALA A 28 -21.41 11.69 -28.59
C ALA A 28 -22.49 12.66 -28.10
N THR A 29 -22.12 13.68 -27.34
CA THR A 29 -23.04 14.74 -26.89
C THR A 29 -23.61 15.52 -28.10
N ALA A 30 -22.75 15.87 -29.04
CA ALA A 30 -23.16 16.55 -30.28
C ALA A 30 -24.13 15.71 -31.15
N LEU A 31 -24.07 14.38 -31.04
CA LEU A 31 -24.94 13.44 -31.74
C LEU A 31 -26.14 12.99 -30.89
N GLN A 32 -26.36 13.57 -29.69
CA GLN A 32 -27.39 13.17 -28.73
C GLN A 32 -27.34 11.69 -28.34
N LEU A 33 -26.15 11.09 -28.38
CA LEU A 33 -25.92 9.76 -27.89
C LEU A 33 -25.76 9.80 -26.38
N HIS A 34 -26.59 9.06 -25.68
CA HIS A 34 -26.49 8.94 -24.23
C HIS A 34 -25.54 7.81 -23.90
N PHE A 35 -24.40 8.13 -23.26
CA PHE A 35 -23.64 7.13 -22.54
C PHE A 35 -24.47 6.75 -21.31
N ARG A 36 -25.00 5.55 -21.27
CA ARG A 36 -25.47 4.97 -20.01
C ARG A 36 -24.25 4.75 -19.15
N GLU A 37 -24.12 5.52 -18.08
CA GLU A 37 -23.30 5.10 -16.96
C GLU A 37 -23.82 3.72 -16.53
N ALA A 38 -23.05 2.69 -16.78
CA ALA A 38 -23.30 1.40 -16.16
C ALA A 38 -23.01 1.60 -14.68
N ALA A 39 -24.02 1.96 -13.92
CA ALA A 39 -23.95 1.94 -12.46
C ALA A 39 -23.69 0.49 -12.06
N TRP A 40 -22.43 0.19 -11.79
CA TRP A 40 -22.03 -1.12 -11.33
C TRP A 40 -22.70 -1.40 -9.99
N ASN A 41 -23.61 -2.36 -9.97
CA ASN A 41 -24.24 -2.86 -8.77
C ASN A 41 -23.44 -4.08 -8.29
N PRO A 42 -22.69 -3.98 -7.21
CA PRO A 42 -21.86 -5.09 -6.70
C PRO A 42 -22.65 -6.34 -6.28
N GLY A 43 -23.94 -6.30 -6.29
CA GLY A 43 -24.84 -7.44 -5.98
C GLY A 43 -25.55 -8.05 -7.16
N ALA A 44 -25.42 -7.46 -8.34
CA ALA A 44 -25.83 -8.05 -9.61
C ALA A 44 -24.60 -8.36 -10.43
N ALA A 45 -24.62 -9.39 -11.26
CA ALA A 45 -23.64 -9.52 -12.32
C ALA A 45 -23.52 -8.15 -13.02
N PRO A 46 -22.31 -7.60 -13.22
CA PRO A 46 -22.19 -6.27 -13.82
C PRO A 46 -22.99 -6.24 -15.11
N PRO A 47 -23.80 -5.18 -15.36
CA PRO A 47 -24.51 -5.06 -16.61
C PRO A 47 -23.47 -5.03 -17.72
N GLY A 48 -23.43 -6.05 -18.56
CA GLY A 48 -22.43 -6.22 -19.60
C GLY A 48 -21.40 -7.35 -19.35
N ALA A 49 -21.25 -7.89 -18.13
CA ALA A 49 -20.67 -9.21 -17.94
C ALA A 49 -21.72 -10.25 -18.37
N ALA A 50 -22.01 -10.26 -19.69
CA ALA A 50 -22.83 -11.31 -20.21
C ALA A 50 -22.14 -12.66 -19.96
N PRO A 51 -22.86 -13.73 -19.69
CA PRO A 51 -22.32 -15.07 -19.57
C PRO A 51 -21.36 -15.43 -20.72
N ARG A 52 -21.51 -14.77 -21.86
CA ARG A 52 -20.73 -14.90 -23.07
C ARG A 52 -19.29 -14.37 -22.94
N GLU A 53 -19.04 -13.33 -22.13
CA GLU A 53 -17.67 -12.81 -21.90
C GLU A 53 -16.89 -13.72 -20.95
N TRP A 54 -17.53 -14.25 -19.92
CA TRP A 54 -16.91 -15.22 -19.04
C TRP A 54 -16.59 -16.51 -19.79
N ASP A 55 -17.50 -17.01 -20.61
CA ASP A 55 -17.28 -18.21 -21.43
C ASP A 55 -16.05 -18.08 -22.33
N LEU A 56 -15.84 -16.90 -22.92
CA LEU A 56 -14.64 -16.62 -23.72
C LEU A 56 -13.35 -16.63 -22.88
N VAL A 57 -13.39 -16.00 -21.71
CA VAL A 57 -12.25 -15.94 -20.77
C VAL A 57 -11.95 -17.34 -20.23
N GLU A 58 -12.97 -18.09 -19.86
CA GLU A 58 -12.84 -19.47 -19.40
C GLU A 58 -12.28 -20.37 -20.49
N ASP A 59 -12.76 -20.25 -21.72
CA ASP A 59 -12.25 -21.00 -22.88
C ASP A 59 -10.78 -20.69 -23.17
N GLU A 60 -10.32 -19.46 -23.01
CA GLU A 60 -8.91 -19.09 -23.11
C GLU A 60 -8.07 -19.76 -22.02
N LEU A 61 -8.53 -19.72 -20.78
CA LEU A 61 -7.87 -20.37 -19.66
C LEU A 61 -7.81 -21.89 -19.81
N ARG A 62 -8.90 -22.52 -20.30
CA ARG A 62 -8.95 -23.97 -20.57
C ARG A 62 -8.04 -24.35 -21.73
N ARG A 63 -8.06 -23.61 -22.82
CA ARG A 63 -7.16 -23.84 -23.98
C ARG A 63 -5.69 -23.68 -23.62
N GLY A 64 -5.35 -22.76 -22.73
CA GLY A 64 -4.00 -22.61 -22.19
C GLY A 64 -3.52 -23.83 -21.42
N GLY A 65 -4.44 -24.58 -20.80
CA GLY A 65 -4.16 -25.85 -20.12
C GLY A 65 -3.34 -25.73 -18.83
N GLU A 66 -3.03 -24.52 -18.38
CA GLU A 66 -2.15 -24.27 -17.24
C GLU A 66 -2.92 -24.07 -15.94
N ALA A 67 -4.14 -23.52 -15.99
CA ALA A 67 -5.04 -23.44 -14.84
C ALA A 67 -5.56 -24.84 -14.47
N ARG A 68 -5.61 -25.14 -13.18
CA ARG A 68 -6.19 -26.42 -12.73
C ARG A 68 -7.70 -26.42 -12.93
N THR A 69 -8.25 -27.55 -13.36
CA THR A 69 -9.67 -27.74 -13.69
C THR A 69 -10.58 -27.30 -12.56
N PHE A 70 -10.30 -27.70 -11.31
CA PHE A 70 -11.16 -27.34 -10.16
C PHE A 70 -11.30 -25.83 -9.95
N VAL A 71 -10.31 -25.03 -10.38
CA VAL A 71 -10.36 -23.58 -10.26
C VAL A 71 -11.43 -23.01 -11.19
N LEU A 72 -11.54 -23.55 -12.38
CA LEU A 72 -12.51 -23.14 -13.40
C LEU A 72 -13.91 -23.71 -13.13
N ASP A 73 -13.99 -24.92 -12.57
CA ASP A 73 -15.25 -25.63 -12.32
C ASP A 73 -16.05 -25.16 -11.08
N GLY A 74 -15.93 -23.88 -10.73
CA GLY A 74 -16.76 -23.26 -9.70
C GLY A 74 -16.05 -22.78 -8.45
N PHE A 75 -14.72 -22.84 -8.40
CA PHE A 75 -13.96 -22.27 -7.26
C PHE A 75 -13.91 -20.73 -7.27
N LEU A 76 -14.00 -20.13 -8.47
CA LEU A 76 -13.98 -18.68 -8.62
C LEU A 76 -15.28 -18.03 -8.16
N THR A 77 -15.16 -16.99 -7.38
CA THR A 77 -16.29 -16.14 -7.01
C THR A 77 -16.75 -15.29 -8.20
N GLU A 78 -17.99 -14.80 -8.14
CA GLU A 78 -18.56 -13.94 -9.19
C GLU A 78 -17.69 -12.69 -9.44
N TYR A 79 -17.23 -12.05 -8.38
CA TYR A 79 -16.39 -10.87 -8.52
C TYR A 79 -15.00 -11.16 -9.11
N GLN A 80 -14.45 -12.36 -8.90
CA GLN A 80 -13.20 -12.76 -9.55
C GLN A 80 -13.39 -13.01 -11.05
N ARG A 81 -14.51 -13.63 -11.44
CA ARG A 81 -14.89 -13.77 -12.84
C ARG A 81 -15.08 -12.41 -13.50
N ALA A 82 -15.84 -11.51 -12.86
CA ALA A 82 -16.03 -10.14 -13.34
C ALA A 82 -14.69 -9.39 -13.48
N ALA A 83 -13.76 -9.56 -12.54
CA ALA A 83 -12.43 -8.97 -12.62
C ALA A 83 -11.62 -9.48 -13.82
N LEU A 84 -11.70 -10.78 -14.10
CA LEU A 84 -11.03 -11.40 -15.25
C LEU A 84 -11.65 -10.93 -16.57
N CYS A 85 -12.98 -10.88 -16.66
CA CYS A 85 -13.68 -10.33 -17.82
C CYS A 85 -13.30 -8.87 -18.07
N PHE A 86 -13.30 -8.04 -17.02
CA PHE A 86 -12.89 -6.63 -17.10
C PHE A 86 -11.45 -6.47 -17.63
N ALA A 87 -10.55 -7.35 -17.20
CA ALA A 87 -9.12 -7.23 -17.43
C ALA A 87 -8.61 -7.97 -18.68
N SER A 88 -9.40 -8.86 -19.27
CA SER A 88 -8.95 -9.80 -20.31
C SER A 88 -8.32 -9.15 -21.54
N GLY A 89 -8.89 -8.03 -22.00
CA GLY A 89 -8.40 -7.30 -23.19
C GLY A 89 -7.46 -6.11 -22.88
N LYS A 90 -7.06 -5.90 -21.60
CA LYS A 90 -6.30 -4.71 -21.21
C LYS A 90 -4.80 -4.99 -21.11
N THR A 91 -3.99 -4.01 -21.49
CA THR A 91 -2.53 -4.05 -21.32
C THR A 91 -2.08 -3.57 -19.93
N GLY A 92 -2.85 -2.67 -19.31
CA GLY A 92 -2.67 -2.20 -17.95
C GLY A 92 -3.97 -2.33 -17.15
N VAL A 93 -3.91 -2.91 -15.95
CA VAL A 93 -5.09 -3.06 -15.09
C VAL A 93 -4.73 -2.96 -13.61
N HIS A 94 -5.65 -2.38 -12.83
CA HIS A 94 -5.57 -2.35 -11.39
C HIS A 94 -6.69 -3.19 -10.77
N PHE A 95 -6.34 -4.06 -9.86
CA PHE A 95 -7.30 -4.77 -9.01
C PHE A 95 -7.26 -4.16 -7.60
N TRP A 96 -8.17 -3.21 -7.36
CA TRP A 96 -8.37 -2.61 -6.03
C TRP A 96 -9.35 -3.45 -5.25
N HIS A 97 -8.88 -4.58 -4.80
CA HIS A 97 -9.67 -5.55 -4.09
C HIS A 97 -9.28 -5.59 -2.60
N PRO A 98 -10.22 -5.72 -1.68
CA PRO A 98 -9.92 -5.77 -0.26
C PRO A 98 -9.05 -6.97 0.10
N THR A 99 -8.50 -6.92 1.31
CA THR A 99 -7.74 -8.05 1.85
C THR A 99 -8.67 -9.27 1.97
N GLY A 100 -8.19 -10.43 1.54
CA GLY A 100 -9.01 -11.66 1.57
C GLY A 100 -9.86 -11.90 0.31
N ALA A 101 -9.97 -10.95 -0.61
CA ALA A 101 -10.75 -11.11 -1.86
C ALA A 101 -10.08 -12.01 -2.93
N GLY A 102 -8.98 -12.68 -2.61
CA GLY A 102 -8.32 -13.59 -3.56
C GLY A 102 -7.56 -12.90 -4.70
N LYS A 103 -7.03 -11.69 -4.48
CA LYS A 103 -6.22 -10.93 -5.46
C LYS A 103 -5.13 -11.77 -6.14
N THR A 104 -4.45 -12.60 -5.36
CA THR A 104 -3.38 -13.49 -5.83
C THR A 104 -3.88 -14.41 -6.94
N LEU A 105 -4.99 -15.09 -6.69
CA LEU A 105 -5.61 -15.98 -7.68
C LEU A 105 -6.05 -15.22 -8.93
N THR A 106 -6.72 -14.07 -8.76
CA THR A 106 -7.16 -13.24 -9.88
C THR A 106 -5.97 -12.79 -10.75
N GLY A 107 -4.88 -12.34 -10.12
CA GLY A 107 -3.65 -11.95 -10.84
C GLY A 107 -2.99 -13.12 -11.57
N ILE A 108 -2.89 -14.28 -10.93
CA ILE A 108 -2.34 -15.50 -11.55
C ILE A 108 -3.16 -15.86 -12.79
N LEU A 109 -4.48 -16.01 -12.68
CA LEU A 109 -5.33 -16.39 -13.81
C LEU A 109 -5.31 -15.35 -14.93
N TRP A 110 -5.32 -14.06 -14.58
CA TRP A 110 -5.17 -13.00 -15.58
C TRP A 110 -3.88 -13.14 -16.40
N SER A 111 -2.78 -13.51 -15.75
CA SER A 111 -1.50 -13.70 -16.47
C SER A 111 -1.49 -14.91 -17.39
N LEU A 112 -2.40 -15.86 -17.20
CA LEU A 112 -2.53 -17.04 -18.05
C LEU A 112 -3.32 -16.81 -19.35
N LEU A 113 -4.06 -15.68 -19.44
CA LEU A 113 -4.88 -15.35 -20.62
C LEU A 113 -4.05 -15.10 -21.89
N VAL A 114 -2.76 -14.85 -21.78
CA VAL A 114 -1.85 -14.73 -22.93
C VAL A 114 -0.66 -15.67 -22.77
N PRO A 115 -0.13 -16.24 -23.85
CA PRO A 115 1.06 -17.07 -23.78
C PRO A 115 2.32 -16.26 -23.41
N GLY A 116 3.35 -16.92 -22.90
CA GLY A 116 4.66 -16.32 -22.62
C GLY A 116 4.99 -16.25 -21.12
N ASN A 117 6.14 -15.65 -20.80
CA ASN A 117 6.67 -15.65 -19.45
C ASN A 117 5.99 -14.62 -18.55
N VAL A 118 5.89 -14.95 -17.27
CA VAL A 118 5.25 -14.12 -16.24
C VAL A 118 6.27 -13.73 -15.18
N ILE A 119 6.31 -12.44 -14.85
CA ILE A 119 7.03 -11.96 -13.68
C ILE A 119 6.06 -11.48 -12.62
N ILE A 120 6.27 -11.89 -11.38
CA ILE A 120 5.47 -11.52 -10.21
C ILE A 120 6.35 -10.80 -9.21
N VAL A 121 6.02 -9.54 -8.96
CA VAL A 121 6.70 -8.69 -7.98
C VAL A 121 5.81 -8.63 -6.74
N THR A 122 6.28 -9.15 -5.62
CA THR A 122 5.53 -9.16 -4.37
C THR A 122 6.46 -8.81 -3.20
N ARG A 123 5.95 -8.82 -1.97
CA ARG A 123 6.77 -8.57 -0.78
C ARG A 123 7.71 -9.73 -0.50
N ALA A 124 8.89 -9.43 0.07
CA ALA A 124 9.88 -10.45 0.42
C ALA A 124 9.27 -11.58 1.29
N ALA A 125 8.42 -11.23 2.25
CA ALA A 125 7.73 -12.20 3.12
C ALA A 125 6.69 -13.06 2.38
N SER A 126 6.08 -12.54 1.30
CA SER A 126 4.98 -13.19 0.58
C SER A 126 5.44 -14.07 -0.59
N ARG A 127 6.71 -13.99 -0.99
CA ARG A 127 7.23 -14.71 -2.19
C ARG A 127 6.96 -16.21 -2.17
N LEU A 128 7.25 -16.86 -1.05
CA LEU A 128 7.07 -18.32 -0.93
C LEU A 128 5.59 -18.70 -0.93
N GLN A 129 4.76 -17.88 -0.27
CA GLN A 129 3.32 -18.08 -0.28
C GLN A 129 2.76 -17.91 -1.69
N TYR A 130 3.19 -16.88 -2.41
CA TYR A 130 2.77 -16.67 -3.79
C TYR A 130 3.18 -17.85 -4.70
N GLY A 131 4.38 -18.40 -4.48
CA GLY A 131 4.82 -19.61 -5.18
C GLY A 131 3.92 -20.81 -4.93
N ARG A 132 3.53 -21.04 -3.68
CA ARG A 132 2.57 -22.12 -3.33
C ARG A 132 1.19 -21.89 -3.97
N GLU A 133 0.74 -20.65 -4.08
CA GLU A 133 -0.54 -20.32 -4.73
C GLU A 133 -0.46 -20.60 -6.24
N VAL A 134 0.67 -20.28 -6.92
CA VAL A 134 0.88 -20.66 -8.31
C VAL A 134 0.81 -22.18 -8.48
N GLU A 135 1.51 -22.95 -7.66
CA GLU A 135 1.48 -24.42 -7.73
C GLU A 135 0.12 -25.02 -7.39
N ARG A 136 -0.62 -24.37 -6.46
CA ARG A 136 -1.96 -24.80 -6.05
C ARG A 136 -2.99 -24.64 -7.15
N TYR A 137 -2.96 -23.52 -7.86
CA TYR A 137 -4.01 -23.15 -8.82
C TYR A 137 -3.64 -23.45 -10.27
N THR A 138 -2.37 -23.77 -10.53
CA THR A 138 -1.88 -24.05 -11.87
C THR A 138 -1.04 -25.32 -11.91
N HIS A 139 -0.69 -25.76 -13.13
CA HIS A 139 0.28 -26.83 -13.36
C HIS A 139 1.72 -26.30 -13.47
N LEU A 140 1.94 -25.00 -13.24
CA LEU A 140 3.23 -24.35 -13.36
C LEU A 140 4.05 -24.48 -12.07
N ARG A 141 5.37 -24.51 -12.22
CA ARG A 141 6.33 -24.47 -11.12
C ARG A 141 7.09 -23.14 -11.18
N PRO A 142 6.86 -22.21 -10.25
CA PRO A 142 7.50 -20.91 -10.29
C PRO A 142 8.95 -20.98 -9.77
N TYR A 143 9.78 -20.09 -10.30
CA TYR A 143 11.11 -19.82 -9.75
C TYR A 143 11.03 -18.64 -8.79
N VAL A 144 11.34 -18.88 -7.51
CA VAL A 144 11.32 -17.85 -6.49
C VAL A 144 12.75 -17.34 -6.26
N ILE A 145 13.01 -16.09 -6.64
CA ILE A 145 14.32 -15.44 -6.40
C ILE A 145 14.55 -15.32 -4.90
N ARG A 146 15.65 -15.89 -4.44
CA ARG A 146 16.07 -15.90 -3.02
C ARG A 146 17.39 -15.14 -2.85
N PRO A 147 17.69 -14.63 -1.65
CA PRO A 147 19.00 -14.06 -1.35
C PRO A 147 20.12 -15.07 -1.64
N ALA A 148 21.21 -14.61 -2.22
CA ALA A 148 22.36 -15.49 -2.55
C ALA A 148 22.88 -16.28 -1.33
N SER A 149 22.84 -15.67 -0.15
CA SER A 149 23.24 -16.29 1.12
C SER A 149 22.40 -17.52 1.52
N THR A 150 21.22 -17.69 0.92
CA THR A 150 20.31 -18.81 1.22
C THR A 150 20.35 -19.92 0.17
N LEU A 151 21.10 -19.72 -0.92
CA LEU A 151 21.24 -20.71 -1.99
C LEU A 151 22.28 -21.77 -1.63
N LYS A 152 21.92 -23.02 -1.78
CA LYS A 152 22.87 -24.14 -1.66
C LYS A 152 23.72 -24.26 -2.93
N LYS A 153 24.94 -24.75 -2.80
CA LYS A 153 25.79 -25.07 -3.95
C LYS A 153 25.06 -26.07 -4.89
N GLY A 154 24.98 -25.74 -6.17
CA GLY A 154 24.25 -26.56 -7.16
C GLY A 154 22.73 -26.27 -7.23
N SER A 155 22.21 -25.23 -6.55
CA SER A 155 20.84 -24.79 -6.77
C SER A 155 20.65 -24.31 -8.20
N GLN A 156 19.46 -24.57 -8.79
CA GLN A 156 19.07 -24.06 -10.10
C GLN A 156 19.18 -22.53 -10.14
N THR A 157 19.81 -21.99 -11.15
CA THR A 157 19.88 -20.53 -11.38
C THR A 157 18.65 -20.02 -12.13
N LEU A 158 18.48 -18.70 -12.18
CA LEU A 158 17.43 -18.07 -12.99
C LEU A 158 17.63 -18.43 -14.48
N ALA A 159 18.86 -18.40 -14.97
CA ALA A 159 19.18 -18.75 -16.37
C ALA A 159 18.81 -20.21 -16.70
N ASP A 160 19.17 -21.15 -15.83
CA ASP A 160 18.79 -22.56 -15.99
C ASP A 160 17.27 -22.74 -16.04
N TYR A 161 16.56 -22.03 -15.17
CA TYR A 161 15.10 -22.09 -15.15
C TYR A 161 14.47 -21.49 -16.41
N MET A 162 14.96 -20.34 -16.87
CA MET A 162 14.45 -19.67 -18.07
C MET A 162 14.76 -20.44 -19.37
N ALA A 163 15.78 -21.29 -19.38
CA ALA A 163 16.12 -22.14 -20.50
C ALA A 163 15.17 -23.34 -20.67
N LEU A 164 14.36 -23.66 -19.68
CA LEU A 164 13.42 -24.80 -19.79
C LEU A 164 12.29 -24.48 -20.80
N PRO A 165 11.67 -25.48 -21.46
CA PRO A 165 10.57 -25.25 -22.39
C PRO A 165 9.26 -24.88 -21.70
N GLY A 166 8.39 -24.12 -22.40
CA GLY A 166 7.07 -23.71 -21.95
C GLY A 166 7.08 -22.42 -21.17
N ARG A 167 5.96 -22.05 -20.55
CA ARG A 167 5.80 -20.83 -19.77
C ARG A 167 6.67 -20.84 -18.51
N ARG A 168 7.34 -19.75 -18.24
CA ARG A 168 8.11 -19.51 -17.01
C ARG A 168 7.39 -18.51 -16.13
N VAL A 169 7.38 -18.76 -14.81
CA VAL A 169 6.85 -17.85 -13.80
C VAL A 169 7.97 -17.52 -12.82
N VAL A 170 8.39 -16.28 -12.79
CA VAL A 170 9.46 -15.80 -11.91
C VAL A 170 8.85 -14.91 -10.81
N ILE A 171 9.16 -15.19 -9.56
CA ILE A 171 8.69 -14.42 -8.41
C ILE A 171 9.86 -13.73 -7.76
N VAL A 172 9.78 -12.40 -7.65
CA VAL A 172 10.81 -11.54 -7.05
C VAL A 172 10.20 -10.66 -5.97
N GLY A 173 10.98 -10.37 -4.92
CA GLY A 173 10.58 -9.38 -3.92
C GLY A 173 10.82 -7.96 -4.41
N TRP A 174 9.96 -7.02 -4.03
CA TRP A 174 10.18 -5.59 -4.29
C TRP A 174 11.60 -5.18 -3.94
N GLU A 175 12.07 -5.58 -2.76
CA GLU A 175 13.38 -5.23 -2.21
C GLU A 175 14.55 -5.84 -3.01
N ALA A 176 14.29 -6.92 -3.75
CA ALA A 176 15.29 -7.63 -4.53
C ALA A 176 15.35 -7.18 -6.00
N LEU A 177 14.40 -6.33 -6.45
CA LEU A 177 14.34 -5.89 -7.86
C LEU A 177 15.62 -5.18 -8.30
N THR A 178 16.14 -4.25 -7.50
CA THR A 178 17.35 -3.48 -7.84
C THR A 178 18.57 -4.36 -8.04
N HIS A 179 18.70 -5.42 -7.24
CA HIS A 179 19.84 -6.36 -7.31
C HIS A 179 19.73 -7.40 -8.43
N ASN A 180 18.53 -7.60 -8.98
CA ASN A 180 18.29 -8.60 -10.01
C ASN A 180 17.87 -7.98 -11.33
N LEU A 181 17.87 -6.67 -11.44
CA LEU A 181 17.34 -5.95 -12.60
C LEU A 181 18.02 -6.36 -13.90
N ASP A 182 19.36 -6.36 -13.94
CA ASP A 182 20.16 -6.71 -15.13
C ASP A 182 19.85 -8.15 -15.61
N ALA A 183 19.65 -9.06 -14.67
CA ALA A 183 19.29 -10.43 -15.00
C ALA A 183 17.85 -10.55 -15.53
N LEU A 184 16.92 -9.77 -14.97
CA LEU A 184 15.52 -9.78 -15.38
C LEU A 184 15.28 -9.09 -16.72
N GLN A 185 16.10 -8.10 -17.06
CA GLN A 185 16.05 -7.39 -18.34
C GLN A 185 16.49 -8.22 -19.56
N GLN A 186 17.13 -9.35 -19.32
CA GLN A 186 17.55 -10.26 -20.40
C GLN A 186 16.39 -11.09 -20.98
N TYR A 187 15.20 -11.03 -20.35
CA TYR A 187 14.06 -11.85 -20.75
C TYR A 187 12.86 -11.01 -21.16
N ALA A 188 12.10 -11.51 -22.13
CA ALA A 188 10.80 -10.96 -22.49
C ALA A 188 9.71 -11.47 -21.55
N TRP A 189 8.85 -10.56 -21.11
CA TRP A 189 7.74 -10.83 -20.20
C TRP A 189 6.40 -10.55 -20.90
N SER A 190 5.55 -11.56 -21.04
CA SER A 190 4.19 -11.34 -21.55
C SER A 190 3.32 -10.67 -20.51
N SER A 191 3.54 -10.97 -19.24
CA SER A 191 2.74 -10.40 -18.14
C SER A 191 3.63 -10.07 -16.92
N ALA A 192 3.39 -8.91 -16.32
CA ALA A 192 3.95 -8.53 -15.04
C ALA A 192 2.82 -8.31 -14.02
N ILE A 193 2.95 -8.92 -12.85
CA ILE A 193 2.03 -8.73 -11.72
C ILE A 193 2.78 -7.99 -10.60
N TYR A 194 2.21 -6.88 -10.14
CA TYR A 194 2.75 -6.08 -9.03
C TYR A 194 1.79 -6.17 -7.84
N ASP A 195 2.10 -7.05 -6.92
CA ASP A 195 1.34 -7.20 -5.69
C ASP A 195 1.78 -6.16 -4.64
N GLU A 196 0.83 -5.62 -3.89
CA GLU A 196 1.00 -4.45 -3.02
C GLU A 196 1.60 -3.25 -3.79
N SER A 197 0.97 -2.93 -4.91
CA SER A 197 1.45 -1.97 -5.91
C SER A 197 1.69 -0.55 -5.37
N HIS A 198 1.12 -0.19 -4.23
CA HIS A 198 1.41 1.06 -3.54
C HIS A 198 2.91 1.25 -3.20
N ARG A 199 3.73 0.19 -3.28
CA ARG A 199 5.18 0.26 -3.16
C ARG A 199 5.86 0.89 -4.38
N GLY A 200 5.18 0.94 -5.52
CA GLY A 200 5.64 1.62 -6.75
C GLY A 200 5.44 3.14 -6.76
N LYS A 201 5.00 3.73 -5.66
CA LYS A 201 4.55 5.13 -5.58
C LYS A 201 5.61 6.21 -5.93
N SER A 202 6.88 5.93 -5.77
CA SER A 202 7.97 6.91 -5.93
C SER A 202 9.11 6.38 -6.81
N PRO A 203 8.90 6.26 -8.13
CA PRO A 203 9.91 5.71 -9.03
C PRO A 203 11.10 6.65 -9.27
N LYS A 204 10.99 7.95 -8.93
CA LYS A 204 12.08 8.91 -9.06
C LYS A 204 12.58 9.31 -7.68
N ARG A 205 13.85 9.05 -7.43
CA ARG A 205 14.59 9.51 -6.27
C ARG A 205 15.91 10.10 -6.76
N TRP A 206 16.33 11.19 -6.15
CA TRP A 206 17.53 11.89 -6.49
C TRP A 206 18.52 11.79 -5.33
N GLU A 207 19.78 11.54 -5.64
CA GLU A 207 20.89 11.64 -4.71
C GLU A 207 21.61 12.96 -4.96
N ARG A 208 21.92 13.65 -3.89
CA ARG A 208 22.69 14.87 -3.90
C ARG A 208 24.17 14.53 -3.76
N VAL A 209 24.94 14.77 -4.80
CA VAL A 209 26.39 14.54 -4.84
C VAL A 209 27.10 15.91 -4.89
N PRO A 210 27.84 16.28 -3.85
CA PRO A 210 28.60 17.56 -3.86
C PRO A 210 29.51 17.65 -5.07
N LEU A 211 29.61 18.83 -5.65
CA LEU A 211 30.54 19.15 -6.72
C LEU A 211 31.74 19.91 -6.16
N ALA A 212 32.90 19.75 -6.82
CA ALA A 212 34.04 20.57 -6.53
C ALA A 212 33.74 22.06 -6.82
N GLU A 213 34.31 22.93 -6.00
CA GLU A 213 34.26 24.37 -6.26
C GLU A 213 34.92 24.69 -7.60
N LEU A 214 34.42 25.75 -8.27
CA LEU A 214 35.01 26.21 -9.51
C LEU A 214 36.21 27.09 -9.19
N GLU A 215 37.37 26.75 -9.73
CA GLU A 215 38.61 27.43 -9.49
C GLU A 215 39.10 28.17 -10.76
N GLY A 216 39.92 29.19 -10.60
CA GLY A 216 40.53 29.93 -11.70
C GLY A 216 39.76 31.18 -12.15
N GLU A 217 40.07 31.68 -13.34
CA GLU A 217 39.44 32.85 -13.95
C GLU A 217 38.03 32.52 -14.48
N ALA A 218 37.26 33.51 -14.91
CA ALA A 218 35.86 33.35 -15.29
C ALA A 218 35.67 32.33 -16.43
N GLU A 219 36.60 32.30 -17.39
CA GLU A 219 36.52 31.34 -18.51
C GLU A 219 36.77 29.89 -18.05
N ASP A 220 37.76 29.69 -17.17
CA ASP A 220 38.06 28.36 -16.60
C ASP A 220 36.88 27.84 -15.77
N ARG A 221 36.29 28.70 -14.95
CA ARG A 221 35.08 28.35 -14.17
C ARG A 221 33.88 27.99 -15.06
N ALA A 222 33.71 28.73 -16.18
CA ALA A 222 32.63 28.41 -17.13
C ALA A 222 32.85 27.05 -17.80
N ALA A 223 34.08 26.72 -18.18
CA ALA A 223 34.41 25.42 -18.75
C ALA A 223 34.20 24.28 -17.75
N GLN A 224 34.65 24.42 -16.51
CA GLN A 224 34.42 23.44 -15.44
C GLN A 224 32.92 23.24 -15.14
N PHE A 225 32.13 24.31 -15.15
CA PHE A 225 30.68 24.20 -14.97
C PHE A 225 30.00 23.44 -16.12
N GLN A 226 30.43 23.68 -17.36
CA GLN A 226 29.94 22.95 -18.52
C GLN A 226 30.28 21.44 -18.42
N GLU A 227 31.50 21.12 -18.00
CA GLU A 227 31.95 19.74 -17.81
C GLU A 227 31.15 19.05 -16.70
N GLN A 228 30.96 19.71 -15.55
CA GLN A 228 30.13 19.20 -14.46
C GLN A 228 28.68 18.96 -14.91
N THR A 229 28.13 19.90 -15.68
CA THR A 229 26.76 19.78 -16.23
C THR A 229 26.65 18.65 -17.25
N ALA A 230 27.66 18.51 -18.12
CA ALA A 230 27.71 17.40 -19.08
C ALA A 230 27.83 16.05 -18.38
N THR A 231 28.64 15.96 -17.35
CA THR A 231 28.80 14.77 -16.51
C THR A 231 27.46 14.39 -15.80
N ALA A 232 26.79 15.38 -15.20
CA ALA A 232 25.51 15.17 -14.59
C ALA A 232 24.47 14.66 -15.62
N LYS A 233 24.41 15.30 -16.78
CA LYS A 233 23.52 14.91 -17.90
C LYS A 233 23.79 13.49 -18.42
N ALA A 234 25.07 13.15 -18.61
CA ALA A 234 25.46 11.79 -19.04
C ALA A 234 25.03 10.72 -18.05
N ARG A 235 24.93 11.06 -16.77
CA ARG A 235 24.41 10.19 -15.69
C ARG A 235 22.89 10.31 -15.48
N GLY A 236 22.18 11.01 -16.38
CA GLY A 236 20.72 11.21 -16.30
C GLY A 236 20.28 12.22 -15.24
N GLY A 237 21.21 13.02 -14.73
CA GLY A 237 20.99 14.02 -13.68
C GLY A 237 21.06 15.46 -14.18
N PHE A 238 21.16 16.38 -13.23
CA PHE A 238 21.35 17.82 -13.47
C PHE A 238 22.19 18.45 -12.33
N VAL A 239 22.74 19.63 -12.58
CA VAL A 239 23.41 20.41 -11.56
C VAL A 239 22.42 21.39 -10.94
N SER A 240 22.49 21.54 -9.63
CA SER A 240 21.72 22.51 -8.84
C SER A 240 22.66 23.27 -7.90
N GLU A 241 22.21 24.42 -7.45
CA GLU A 241 22.96 25.30 -6.55
C GLU A 241 22.02 25.74 -5.41
N ASP A 242 22.54 25.74 -4.18
CA ASP A 242 21.84 26.25 -3.00
C ASP A 242 22.00 27.77 -2.86
N ASP A 243 21.23 28.36 -1.96
CA ASP A 243 21.25 29.80 -1.66
C ASP A 243 22.60 30.29 -1.13
N ASP A 244 23.42 29.40 -0.58
CA ASP A 244 24.80 29.69 -0.11
C ASP A 244 25.86 29.53 -1.21
N GLY A 245 25.47 29.25 -2.46
CA GLY A 245 26.35 29.01 -3.58
C GLY A 245 26.96 27.61 -3.67
N SER A 246 26.63 26.71 -2.75
CA SER A 246 27.06 25.31 -2.80
C SER A 246 26.43 24.58 -3.97
N ARG A 247 27.23 23.92 -4.82
CA ARG A 247 26.75 23.21 -6.01
C ARG A 247 26.82 21.71 -5.85
N PHE A 248 25.87 21.04 -6.44
CA PHE A 248 25.76 19.59 -6.38
C PHE A 248 25.10 19.03 -7.64
N MET A 249 25.46 17.80 -7.98
CA MET A 249 24.71 17.00 -8.94
C MET A 249 23.52 16.33 -8.25
N MET A 250 22.36 16.44 -8.87
CA MET A 250 21.19 15.62 -8.57
C MET A 250 21.20 14.43 -9.52
N LEU A 251 21.55 13.26 -9.01
CA LEU A 251 21.62 12.02 -9.79
C LEU A 251 20.43 11.12 -9.49
N PRO A 252 19.82 10.49 -10.53
CA PRO A 252 18.74 9.55 -10.30
C PRO A 252 19.28 8.32 -9.57
N VAL A 253 18.62 7.95 -8.49
CA VAL A 253 18.93 6.73 -7.74
C VAL A 253 18.01 5.61 -8.18
N LEU A 254 18.60 4.46 -8.53
CA LEU A 254 17.84 3.26 -8.78
C LEU A 254 17.26 2.75 -7.46
N ASN A 255 16.00 3.10 -7.20
CA ASN A 255 15.23 2.55 -6.09
C ASN A 255 14.32 1.41 -6.57
N THR A 256 13.68 0.74 -5.64
CA THR A 256 12.77 -0.39 -5.90
C THR A 256 11.65 -0.02 -6.88
N ALA A 257 11.07 1.17 -6.76
CA ALA A 257 10.00 1.62 -7.66
C ALA A 257 10.52 1.93 -9.06
N ALA A 258 11.74 2.49 -9.18
CA ALA A 258 12.39 2.73 -10.47
C ALA A 258 12.74 1.41 -11.17
N ALA A 259 13.24 0.42 -10.44
CA ALA A 259 13.49 -0.91 -10.97
C ALA A 259 12.18 -1.58 -11.45
N ALA A 260 11.10 -1.44 -10.67
CA ALA A 260 9.79 -1.94 -11.07
C ALA A 260 9.27 -1.26 -12.36
N ALA A 261 9.49 0.07 -12.50
CA ALA A 261 9.11 0.80 -13.71
C ALA A 261 9.90 0.34 -14.95
N GLN A 262 11.17 -0.04 -14.79
CA GLN A 262 11.95 -0.62 -15.89
C GLN A 262 11.42 -2.00 -16.28
N VAL A 263 11.13 -2.88 -15.31
CA VAL A 263 10.51 -4.19 -15.58
C VAL A 263 9.13 -4.03 -16.22
N ALA A 264 8.34 -3.03 -15.80
CA ALA A 264 7.02 -2.77 -16.39
C ALA A 264 7.08 -2.45 -17.89
N ARG A 265 8.13 -1.73 -18.32
CA ARG A 265 8.36 -1.40 -19.73
C ARG A 265 8.79 -2.58 -20.58
N LEU A 266 9.29 -3.66 -19.97
CA LEU A 266 9.64 -4.91 -20.65
C LEU A 266 8.46 -5.87 -20.78
N ALA A 267 7.39 -5.66 -20.01
CA ALA A 267 6.22 -6.52 -20.04
C ALA A 267 5.19 -5.99 -21.05
N GLU A 268 4.58 -6.90 -21.79
CA GLU A 268 3.50 -6.56 -22.72
C GLU A 268 2.23 -6.13 -21.98
N ARG A 269 1.95 -6.79 -20.85
CA ARG A 269 0.78 -6.54 -20.01
C ARG A 269 1.16 -6.41 -18.52
N ARG A 270 0.45 -5.57 -17.79
CA ARG A 270 0.71 -5.30 -16.37
C ARG A 270 -0.57 -5.34 -15.55
N ALA A 271 -0.56 -6.08 -14.46
CA ALA A 271 -1.61 -6.09 -13.46
C ALA A 271 -1.06 -5.64 -12.10
N LEU A 272 -1.72 -4.67 -11.52
CA LEU A 272 -1.40 -4.13 -10.21
C LEU A 272 -2.46 -4.55 -9.20
N THR A 273 -2.05 -5.17 -8.10
CA THR A 273 -2.97 -5.62 -7.06
C THR A 273 -2.68 -4.91 -5.75
N THR A 274 -3.71 -4.36 -5.13
CA THR A 274 -3.60 -3.75 -3.80
C THR A 274 -4.96 -3.61 -3.13
N ALA A 275 -4.98 -3.66 -1.80
CA ALA A 275 -6.14 -3.28 -1.00
C ALA A 275 -6.12 -1.79 -0.63
N THR A 276 -4.99 -1.12 -0.81
CA THR A 276 -4.75 0.27 -0.42
C THR A 276 -4.08 1.04 -1.55
N PRO A 277 -4.84 1.39 -2.62
CA PRO A 277 -4.27 2.04 -3.80
C PRO A 277 -3.67 3.42 -3.48
N VAL A 278 -4.32 4.18 -2.62
CA VAL A 278 -3.81 5.44 -2.07
C VAL A 278 -3.46 5.20 -0.61
N LYS A 279 -2.19 5.07 -0.32
CA LYS A 279 -1.72 4.76 1.04
C LYS A 279 -1.75 6.00 1.94
N ASP A 280 -1.30 7.12 1.44
CA ASP A 280 -1.16 8.37 2.18
C ASP A 280 -1.85 9.54 1.47
N ARG A 281 -1.46 9.85 0.24
CA ARG A 281 -1.94 11.03 -0.53
C ARG A 281 -2.17 10.66 -2.00
N VAL A 282 -3.00 11.45 -2.68
CA VAL A 282 -3.32 11.25 -4.11
C VAL A 282 -2.04 11.15 -4.97
N ARG A 283 -1.00 11.93 -4.66
CA ARG A 283 0.30 11.86 -5.36
C ARG A 283 0.91 10.44 -5.42
N ASP A 284 0.61 9.59 -4.44
CA ASP A 284 1.14 8.22 -4.37
C ASP A 284 0.60 7.32 -5.49
N LEU A 285 -0.46 7.75 -6.16
CA LEU A 285 -1.08 6.97 -7.22
C LEU A 285 -0.31 7.05 -8.54
N TRP A 286 0.36 8.20 -8.84
CA TRP A 286 1.05 8.38 -10.12
C TRP A 286 2.01 7.25 -10.48
N GLY A 287 2.85 6.84 -9.55
CA GLY A 287 3.82 5.78 -9.82
C GLY A 287 3.17 4.42 -10.11
N GLN A 288 2.02 4.15 -9.51
CA GLN A 288 1.26 2.94 -9.79
C GLN A 288 0.61 3.00 -11.18
N LEU A 289 0.09 4.16 -11.56
CA LEU A 289 -0.50 4.38 -12.87
C LEU A 289 0.55 4.25 -13.98
N ASP A 290 1.75 4.81 -13.77
CA ASP A 290 2.88 4.65 -14.69
C ASP A 290 3.38 3.20 -14.79
N LEU A 291 3.28 2.42 -13.72
CA LEU A 291 3.56 0.98 -13.77
C LEU A 291 2.53 0.22 -14.62
N ALA A 292 1.25 0.55 -14.51
CA ALA A 292 0.19 -0.12 -15.28
C ALA A 292 0.22 0.28 -16.77
N GLU A 293 0.33 1.55 -17.01
CA GLU A 293 0.30 2.15 -18.36
C GLU A 293 1.48 3.14 -18.52
N PRO A 294 2.69 2.63 -18.77
CA PRO A 294 3.87 3.48 -18.89
C PRO A 294 3.67 4.65 -19.84
N ASP A 295 4.09 5.83 -19.41
CA ASP A 295 4.08 7.09 -20.15
C ASP A 295 2.68 7.67 -20.51
N SER A 296 1.57 6.98 -20.13
CA SER A 296 0.20 7.39 -20.48
C SER A 296 -0.37 8.48 -19.55
N TRP A 297 0.23 8.69 -18.38
CA TRP A 297 -0.27 9.59 -17.34
C TRP A 297 0.54 10.90 -17.23
N GLY A 298 1.43 11.16 -18.20
CA GLY A 298 2.31 12.31 -18.21
C GLY A 298 3.44 12.22 -17.19
N SER A 299 4.21 13.31 -17.06
CA SER A 299 5.27 13.35 -16.06
C SER A 299 4.70 13.45 -14.64
N ALA A 300 5.46 13.00 -13.64
CA ALA A 300 5.08 13.15 -12.24
C ALA A 300 4.71 14.61 -11.88
N THR A 301 5.46 15.56 -12.42
CA THR A 301 5.24 17.00 -12.21
C THR A 301 3.90 17.44 -12.80
N THR A 302 3.65 17.14 -14.08
CA THR A 302 2.39 17.48 -14.76
C THR A 302 1.20 16.83 -14.05
N TRP A 303 1.37 15.60 -13.58
CA TRP A 303 0.34 14.88 -12.85
C TRP A 303 0.03 15.53 -11.49
N MET A 304 1.08 15.93 -10.75
CA MET A 304 0.92 16.63 -9.47
C MET A 304 0.29 18.02 -9.65
N ASP A 305 0.66 18.76 -10.69
CA ASP A 305 0.01 20.04 -11.03
C ASP A 305 -1.49 19.87 -11.26
N ARG A 306 -1.87 18.78 -11.95
CA ARG A 306 -3.26 18.56 -12.33
C ARG A 306 -4.12 18.02 -11.20
N TYR A 307 -3.62 17.07 -10.40
CA TYR A 307 -4.44 16.32 -9.44
C TYR A 307 -4.09 16.56 -7.98
N CYS A 308 -2.95 17.19 -7.68
CA CYS A 308 -2.50 17.43 -6.30
C CYS A 308 -2.47 18.90 -5.91
N ASP A 309 -3.03 19.80 -6.74
CA ASP A 309 -3.04 21.26 -6.46
C ASP A 309 -1.65 21.76 -6.01
N ARG A 310 -0.61 21.36 -6.75
CA ARG A 310 0.79 21.63 -6.39
C ARG A 310 1.06 23.12 -6.26
N LYS A 311 1.59 23.54 -5.12
CA LYS A 311 1.92 24.93 -4.77
C LYS A 311 3.35 25.03 -4.26
N PRO A 312 3.98 26.21 -4.31
CA PRO A 312 5.25 26.42 -3.60
C PRO A 312 5.10 26.10 -2.11
N GLY A 313 6.01 25.33 -1.55
CA GLY A 313 6.04 25.00 -0.13
C GLY A 313 6.59 26.17 0.71
N THR A 314 6.17 26.25 1.95
CA THR A 314 6.56 27.33 2.89
C THR A 314 8.07 27.36 3.15
N TYR A 315 8.72 26.21 3.12
CA TYR A 315 10.15 26.04 3.42
C TYR A 315 10.98 25.62 2.18
N GLY A 316 10.50 25.99 0.99
CA GLY A 316 11.08 25.55 -0.28
C GLY A 316 10.44 24.26 -0.81
N GLY A 317 10.75 23.91 -2.07
CA GLY A 317 10.11 22.77 -2.72
C GLY A 317 8.65 23.02 -3.08
N TYR A 318 7.84 21.97 -3.09
CA TYR A 318 6.43 22.03 -3.48
C TYR A 318 5.53 21.27 -2.49
N ASP A 319 4.47 21.93 -2.06
CA ASP A 319 3.35 21.27 -1.42
C ASP A 319 2.51 20.52 -2.47
N THR A 320 2.25 19.24 -2.21
CA THR A 320 1.46 18.32 -3.05
C THR A 320 0.40 17.60 -2.23
N THR A 321 -0.01 18.23 -1.13
CA THR A 321 -1.00 17.66 -0.21
C THR A 321 -2.43 17.89 -0.69
N GLY A 322 -2.62 18.88 -1.57
CA GLY A 322 -3.91 19.28 -2.12
C GLY A 322 -4.51 18.24 -3.07
N MET A 323 -5.72 18.55 -3.51
CA MET A 323 -6.51 17.72 -4.45
C MET A 323 -7.24 18.61 -5.44
N SER A 324 -7.09 18.31 -6.73
CA SER A 324 -7.77 19.01 -7.82
C SER A 324 -8.24 18.02 -8.88
N ASN A 325 -9.24 18.37 -9.65
CA ASN A 325 -9.79 17.58 -10.75
C ASN A 325 -10.14 16.12 -10.41
N MET A 326 -10.64 15.87 -9.18
CA MET A 326 -10.86 14.51 -8.67
C MET A 326 -11.94 13.75 -9.44
N THR A 327 -12.97 14.44 -9.97
CA THR A 327 -14.00 13.82 -10.80
C THR A 327 -13.37 13.26 -12.07
N GLU A 328 -12.59 14.07 -12.78
CA GLU A 328 -11.86 13.62 -13.97
C GLU A 328 -10.93 12.43 -13.65
N LEU A 329 -10.17 12.50 -12.54
CA LEU A 329 -9.30 11.41 -12.14
C LEU A 329 -10.09 10.12 -11.92
N THR A 330 -11.23 10.22 -11.22
CA THR A 330 -12.09 9.06 -10.94
C THR A 330 -12.64 8.45 -12.22
N ASP A 331 -13.12 9.27 -13.15
CA ASP A 331 -13.63 8.82 -14.44
C ASP A 331 -12.55 8.12 -15.26
N ARG A 332 -11.34 8.69 -15.29
CA ARG A 332 -10.19 8.08 -15.96
C ARG A 332 -9.81 6.71 -15.35
N LEU A 333 -9.88 6.58 -14.03
CA LEU A 333 -9.57 5.35 -13.34
C LEU A 333 -10.57 4.22 -13.63
N GLN A 334 -11.83 4.52 -13.93
CA GLN A 334 -12.84 3.50 -14.27
C GLN A 334 -12.43 2.63 -15.46
N ALA A 335 -11.66 3.17 -16.39
CA ALA A 335 -11.20 2.44 -17.57
C ALA A 335 -10.20 1.31 -17.24
N ILE A 336 -9.42 1.45 -16.18
CA ILE A 336 -8.29 0.55 -15.85
C ILE A 336 -8.38 -0.08 -14.44
N VAL A 337 -9.33 0.34 -13.63
CA VAL A 337 -9.47 -0.13 -12.24
C VAL A 337 -10.70 -1.00 -12.11
N HIS A 338 -10.51 -2.26 -11.77
CA HIS A 338 -11.57 -3.11 -11.25
C HIS A 338 -11.56 -3.03 -9.73
N ARG A 339 -12.67 -2.57 -9.17
CA ARG A 339 -12.84 -2.40 -7.74
C ARG A 339 -13.90 -3.35 -7.19
N ILE A 340 -13.69 -3.76 -5.96
CA ILE A 340 -14.68 -4.49 -5.17
C ILE A 340 -14.79 -3.80 -3.82
N ASP A 341 -16.00 -3.53 -3.37
CA ASP A 341 -16.22 -3.01 -2.02
C ASP A 341 -15.95 -4.13 -0.99
N TYR A 342 -15.43 -3.73 0.16
CA TYR A 342 -15.20 -4.66 1.27
C TYR A 342 -16.50 -5.37 1.68
N ARG A 343 -17.62 -4.64 1.69
CA ARG A 343 -18.94 -5.17 2.05
C ARG A 343 -19.41 -6.30 1.12
N ASP A 344 -19.02 -6.24 -0.14
CA ASP A 344 -19.41 -7.27 -1.11
C ASP A 344 -18.64 -8.57 -0.95
N THR A 345 -17.39 -8.49 -0.55
CA THR A 345 -16.56 -9.67 -0.30
C THR A 345 -16.81 -10.31 1.07
N HIS A 346 -17.36 -9.54 1.99
CA HIS A 346 -17.46 -9.92 3.40
C HIS A 346 -18.89 -9.81 3.96
N ARG A 347 -19.93 -9.94 3.11
CA ARG A 347 -21.34 -9.85 3.50
C ARG A 347 -21.74 -10.80 4.65
N SER A 348 -21.06 -11.91 4.77
CA SER A 348 -21.30 -12.90 5.83
C SER A 348 -20.51 -12.67 7.10
N LEU A 349 -19.60 -11.68 7.13
CA LEU A 349 -18.80 -11.42 8.32
C LEU A 349 -19.59 -10.62 9.36
N PRO A 350 -19.38 -10.91 10.65
CA PRO A 350 -19.90 -10.08 11.72
C PRO A 350 -19.40 -8.63 11.59
N PRO A 351 -20.22 -7.64 12.03
CA PRO A 351 -19.86 -6.25 11.89
C PRO A 351 -18.67 -5.88 12.74
N LYS A 352 -17.85 -4.94 12.25
CA LYS A 352 -16.88 -4.22 13.06
C LYS A 352 -17.47 -2.91 13.56
N ARG A 353 -17.15 -2.54 14.79
CA ARG A 353 -17.51 -1.26 15.39
C ARG A 353 -16.25 -0.49 15.70
N ARG A 354 -16.23 0.82 15.44
CA ARG A 354 -15.14 1.72 15.76
C ARG A 354 -15.55 2.64 16.88
N GLN A 355 -14.64 2.84 17.83
CA GLN A 355 -14.88 3.71 18.98
C GLN A 355 -13.59 4.44 19.36
N SER A 356 -13.67 5.74 19.55
CA SER A 356 -12.57 6.50 20.15
C SER A 356 -12.69 6.51 21.67
N VAL A 357 -11.56 6.39 22.33
CA VAL A 357 -11.42 6.49 23.78
C VAL A 357 -10.47 7.64 24.08
N TYR A 358 -11.02 8.76 24.48
CA TYR A 358 -10.26 9.92 24.92
C TYR A 358 -9.88 9.76 26.38
N VAL A 359 -8.60 9.85 26.67
CA VAL A 359 -8.07 9.78 28.04
C VAL A 359 -7.84 11.21 28.51
N ALA A 360 -8.74 11.69 29.34
CA ALA A 360 -8.70 13.04 29.90
C ALA A 360 -7.44 13.28 30.76
N PRO A 361 -6.93 14.51 30.87
CA PRO A 361 -5.70 14.82 31.61
C PRO A 361 -5.65 14.27 33.02
N GLU A 362 -6.76 14.29 33.74
CA GLU A 362 -6.91 13.77 35.11
C GLU A 362 -6.80 12.24 35.20
N ASP A 363 -7.14 11.53 34.11
CA ASP A 363 -7.08 10.08 34.04
C ASP A 363 -5.73 9.57 33.46
N GLN A 364 -4.89 10.48 32.99
CA GLN A 364 -3.59 10.15 32.42
C GLN A 364 -2.62 9.67 33.51
N GLY A 365 -1.79 8.69 33.13
CA GLY A 365 -0.67 8.28 33.96
C GLY A 365 0.38 9.39 34.12
N ARG A 366 1.16 9.34 35.19
CA ARG A 366 2.28 10.28 35.36
C ARG A 366 3.27 10.13 34.21
N PRO A 367 3.88 11.26 33.74
CA PRO A 367 4.97 11.21 32.79
C PRO A 367 6.06 10.25 33.25
N THR A 368 6.71 9.57 32.33
CA THR A 368 7.87 8.73 32.66
C THR A 368 8.93 9.56 33.36
N ALA A 369 9.46 9.06 34.47
CA ALA A 369 10.54 9.73 35.17
C ALA A 369 11.71 9.98 34.21
N GLY A 370 12.23 11.21 34.19
CA GLY A 370 13.32 11.59 33.26
C GLY A 370 12.86 12.11 31.89
N PHE A 371 11.56 12.16 31.60
CA PHE A 371 11.05 12.66 30.32
C PHE A 371 11.63 14.02 29.87
N PRO A 372 11.77 15.04 30.73
CA PRO A 372 12.40 16.29 30.33
C PRO A 372 13.85 16.18 29.88
N ALA A 373 14.59 15.22 30.44
CA ALA A 373 15.96 14.94 30.04
C ALA A 373 16.01 14.17 28.71
N GLU A 374 15.11 13.21 28.54
CA GLU A 374 14.94 12.47 27.27
C GLU A 374 14.53 13.42 26.13
N LEU A 375 13.63 14.35 26.37
CA LEU A 375 13.18 15.34 25.38
C LEU A 375 14.32 16.28 24.99
N ARG A 376 15.14 16.77 25.95
CA ARG A 376 16.33 17.58 25.65
C ARG A 376 17.38 16.79 24.85
N ALA A 377 17.55 15.51 25.16
CA ALA A 377 18.43 14.64 24.37
C ALA A 377 17.89 14.37 22.96
N ALA A 378 16.58 14.25 22.82
CA ALA A 378 15.91 14.11 21.53
C ALA A 378 16.02 15.37 20.67
N ALA A 379 15.91 16.56 21.27
CA ALA A 379 16.08 17.84 20.57
C ALA A 379 17.46 17.97 19.90
N LYS A 380 18.51 17.43 20.52
CA LYS A 380 19.86 17.39 19.92
C LYS A 380 19.97 16.44 18.71
N ARG A 381 19.05 15.50 18.55
CA ARG A 381 19.03 14.51 17.45
C ARG A 381 18.10 14.91 16.31
N GLY A 382 17.32 15.97 16.49
CA GLY A 382 16.43 16.52 15.47
C GLY A 382 14.94 16.18 15.64
N PRO A 383 14.09 16.71 14.76
CA PRO A 383 12.63 16.68 14.87
C PRO A 383 12.03 15.28 15.03
N SER A 384 12.49 14.31 14.24
CA SER A 384 12.01 12.92 14.32
C SER A 384 12.20 12.30 15.71
N ALA A 385 13.32 12.60 16.37
CA ALA A 385 13.59 12.09 17.71
C ALA A 385 12.70 12.76 18.78
N ILE A 386 12.37 14.04 18.60
CA ILE A 386 11.40 14.75 19.46
C ILE A 386 10.03 14.09 19.33
N LEU A 387 9.58 13.84 18.11
CA LEU A 387 8.30 13.19 17.84
C LEU A 387 8.22 11.81 18.48
N GLU A 388 9.25 10.97 18.29
CA GLU A 388 9.32 9.65 18.93
C GLU A 388 9.24 9.75 20.48
N CYS A 389 9.90 10.75 21.07
CA CYS A 389 9.87 10.98 22.50
C CYS A 389 8.46 11.36 22.98
N LYS A 390 7.76 12.25 22.27
CA LYS A 390 6.38 12.67 22.60
C LYS A 390 5.35 11.55 22.41
N LEU A 391 5.48 10.74 21.36
CA LEU A 391 4.66 9.52 21.16
C LEU A 391 4.86 8.52 22.31
N ALA A 392 6.09 8.39 22.77
CA ALA A 392 6.43 7.60 23.95
C ALA A 392 5.70 8.07 25.22
N GLN A 393 5.68 9.36 25.42
CA GLN A 393 4.98 9.97 26.53
C GLN A 393 3.47 9.74 26.44
N ALA A 394 2.87 10.00 25.29
CA ALA A 394 1.44 9.75 25.05
C ALA A 394 1.05 8.30 25.35
N ALA A 395 1.83 7.33 24.86
CA ALA A 395 1.61 5.92 25.16
C ALA A 395 1.68 5.60 26.66
N SER A 396 2.62 6.22 27.39
CA SER A 396 2.73 6.02 28.85
C SER A 396 1.56 6.62 29.61
N LYS A 397 1.04 7.76 29.17
CA LYS A 397 -0.12 8.43 29.74
C LYS A 397 -1.41 7.62 29.61
N LYS A 398 -1.60 6.92 28.49
CA LYS A 398 -2.77 6.07 28.23
C LYS A 398 -2.76 4.73 28.98
N ARG A 399 -1.63 4.32 29.52
CA ARG A 399 -1.40 2.95 30.01
C ARG A 399 -2.41 2.50 31.07
N LYS A 400 -2.75 3.37 32.02
CA LYS A 400 -3.74 3.07 33.08
C LYS A 400 -5.12 2.79 32.48
N ALA A 401 -5.61 3.65 31.60
CA ALA A 401 -6.90 3.49 30.94
C ALA A 401 -6.93 2.24 30.05
N VAL A 402 -5.85 1.97 29.31
CA VAL A 402 -5.71 0.75 28.49
C VAL A 402 -5.79 -0.52 29.34
N ILE A 403 -5.06 -0.58 30.46
CA ILE A 403 -5.10 -1.75 31.36
C ILE A 403 -6.50 -1.95 31.94
N GLN A 404 -7.21 -0.90 32.29
CA GLN A 404 -8.58 -0.98 32.78
C GLN A 404 -9.50 -1.52 31.69
N LEU A 405 -9.50 -0.91 30.50
CA LEU A 405 -10.33 -1.34 29.38
C LEU A 405 -10.08 -2.80 28.98
N VAL A 406 -8.82 -3.24 28.97
CA VAL A 406 -8.47 -4.64 28.72
C VAL A 406 -9.00 -5.55 29.83
N GLY A 407 -8.93 -5.10 31.09
CA GLY A 407 -9.48 -5.84 32.23
C GLY A 407 -10.99 -6.06 32.10
N ASP A 408 -11.73 -5.06 31.67
CA ASP A 408 -13.20 -5.14 31.46
C ASP A 408 -13.55 -6.14 30.36
N HIS A 409 -12.82 -6.14 29.24
CA HIS A 409 -12.99 -7.12 28.16
C HIS A 409 -12.65 -8.54 28.59
N VAL A 410 -11.51 -8.73 29.27
CA VAL A 410 -11.09 -10.03 29.79
C VAL A 410 -12.10 -10.55 30.84
N GLY A 411 -12.60 -9.67 31.72
CA GLY A 411 -13.67 -9.98 32.67
C GLY A 411 -14.96 -10.42 31.99
N SER A 412 -15.23 -9.89 30.80
CA SER A 412 -16.34 -10.27 29.93
C SER A 412 -16.04 -11.53 29.06
N LYS A 413 -14.98 -12.26 29.37
CA LYS A 413 -14.54 -13.47 28.65
C LYS A 413 -14.15 -13.23 27.18
N GLN A 414 -13.60 -12.08 26.86
CA GLN A 414 -13.25 -11.66 25.51
C GLN A 414 -11.74 -11.75 25.24
N LYS A 415 -11.40 -11.97 23.99
CA LYS A 415 -10.03 -11.95 23.48
C LYS A 415 -9.66 -10.53 23.02
N VAL A 416 -8.50 -10.05 23.43
CA VAL A 416 -8.07 -8.67 23.18
C VAL A 416 -6.74 -8.63 22.45
N VAL A 417 -6.64 -7.77 21.44
CA VAL A 417 -5.37 -7.43 20.76
C VAL A 417 -5.04 -5.96 21.01
N ILE A 418 -3.77 -5.67 21.28
CA ILE A 418 -3.30 -4.30 21.53
C ILE A 418 -2.15 -3.98 20.58
N PHE A 419 -2.29 -2.91 19.79
CA PHE A 419 -1.23 -2.38 18.95
C PHE A 419 -0.60 -1.14 19.58
N THR A 420 0.71 -1.23 19.82
CA THR A 420 1.55 -0.13 20.30
C THR A 420 2.57 0.30 19.24
N GLY A 421 3.33 1.36 19.50
CA GLY A 421 4.32 1.88 18.55
C GLY A 421 5.71 1.27 18.67
N ARG A 422 6.16 0.95 19.86
CA ARG A 422 7.57 0.62 20.11
C ARG A 422 7.73 -0.68 20.88
N LYS A 423 8.86 -1.35 20.67
CA LYS A 423 9.24 -2.58 21.36
C LYS A 423 9.12 -2.45 22.87
N ARG A 424 9.69 -1.37 23.44
CA ARG A 424 9.66 -1.10 24.89
C ARG A 424 8.23 -0.97 25.43
N ASP A 425 7.30 -0.40 24.65
CA ASP A 425 5.91 -0.26 25.06
C ASP A 425 5.21 -1.62 25.09
N VAL A 426 5.50 -2.50 24.12
CA VAL A 426 5.01 -3.91 24.11
C VAL A 426 5.47 -4.64 25.36
N ASP A 427 6.77 -4.57 25.68
CA ASP A 427 7.35 -5.28 26.81
C ASP A 427 6.80 -4.77 28.15
N THR A 428 6.74 -3.44 28.30
CA THR A 428 6.25 -2.80 29.52
C THR A 428 4.77 -3.08 29.75
N LEU A 429 3.93 -2.85 28.72
CA LEU A 429 2.49 -3.08 28.83
C LEU A 429 2.19 -4.58 29.04
N GLY A 430 2.89 -5.46 28.33
CA GLY A 430 2.74 -6.90 28.49
C GLY A 430 3.09 -7.38 29.92
N ALA A 431 4.16 -6.84 30.51
CA ALA A 431 4.54 -7.15 31.88
C ALA A 431 3.50 -6.65 32.91
N GLU A 432 3.00 -5.42 32.73
CA GLU A 432 1.96 -4.86 33.61
C GLU A 432 0.64 -5.63 33.51
N LEU A 433 0.23 -6.01 32.31
CA LEU A 433 -0.98 -6.83 32.09
C LEU A 433 -0.86 -8.20 32.75
N ARG A 434 0.27 -8.91 32.62
CA ARG A 434 0.52 -10.18 33.30
C ARG A 434 0.41 -10.03 34.82
N LYS A 435 0.89 -8.91 35.37
CA LYS A 435 0.81 -8.64 36.81
C LYS A 435 -0.61 -8.34 37.28
N LYS A 436 -1.39 -7.62 36.47
CA LYS A 436 -2.74 -7.16 36.81
C LYS A 436 -3.83 -8.20 36.53
N LEU A 437 -3.71 -8.94 35.43
CA LEU A 437 -4.69 -9.92 34.97
C LEU A 437 -4.24 -11.34 35.36
N LYS A 438 -4.21 -11.61 36.65
CA LYS A 438 -3.79 -12.93 37.17
C LYS A 438 -4.69 -14.03 36.59
N GLY A 439 -4.08 -15.10 36.06
CA GLY A 439 -4.78 -16.21 35.43
C GLY A 439 -5.16 -16.02 33.96
N THR A 440 -4.91 -14.85 33.38
CA THR A 440 -5.11 -14.59 31.95
C THR A 440 -3.79 -14.74 31.19
N GLN A 441 -3.82 -15.44 30.06
CA GLN A 441 -2.66 -15.55 29.17
C GLN A 441 -2.43 -14.21 28.46
N VAL A 442 -1.18 -13.72 28.50
CA VAL A 442 -0.75 -12.48 27.84
C VAL A 442 0.50 -12.75 27.04
N TRP A 443 0.36 -12.75 25.73
CA TRP A 443 1.49 -12.84 24.80
C TRP A 443 1.96 -11.47 24.37
N ALA A 444 3.23 -11.36 24.04
CA ALA A 444 3.81 -10.13 23.55
C ALA A 444 4.86 -10.45 22.47
N ALA A 445 4.78 -9.76 21.32
CA ALA A 445 5.78 -9.85 20.27
C ALA A 445 5.90 -8.53 19.48
N HIS A 446 7.09 -8.27 18.95
CA HIS A 446 7.42 -7.04 18.24
C HIS A 446 8.43 -7.30 17.11
N GLY A 447 8.84 -6.26 16.37
CA GLY A 447 9.77 -6.38 15.25
C GLY A 447 11.17 -6.94 15.59
N GLY A 448 11.53 -7.04 16.89
CA GLY A 448 12.74 -7.74 17.36
C GLY A 448 12.60 -9.26 17.46
N SER A 449 11.36 -9.78 17.45
CA SER A 449 11.11 -11.22 17.42
C SER A 449 11.33 -11.76 16.00
N THR A 450 11.80 -13.01 15.89
CA THR A 450 11.92 -13.65 14.57
C THR A 450 10.53 -13.88 13.93
N PRO A 451 10.42 -14.00 12.61
CA PRO A 451 9.15 -14.31 11.95
C PRO A 451 8.48 -15.58 12.51
N THR A 452 9.25 -16.62 12.81
CA THR A 452 8.76 -17.87 13.39
C THR A 452 8.18 -17.66 14.79
N GLN A 453 8.88 -16.90 15.65
CA GLN A 453 8.39 -16.58 16.99
C GLN A 453 7.10 -15.75 16.95
N ARG A 454 7.02 -14.78 16.05
CA ARG A 454 5.78 -14.00 15.88
C ARG A 454 4.62 -14.87 15.44
N GLN A 455 4.84 -15.77 14.49
CA GLN A 455 3.81 -16.69 14.03
C GLN A 455 3.35 -17.61 15.17
N GLN A 456 4.27 -18.18 15.93
CA GLN A 456 3.93 -19.03 17.06
C GLN A 456 3.06 -18.32 18.10
N VAL A 457 3.41 -17.08 18.45
CA VAL A 457 2.63 -16.27 19.39
C VAL A 457 1.20 -16.00 18.87
N VAL A 458 1.04 -15.82 17.56
CA VAL A 458 -0.27 -15.64 16.93
C VAL A 458 -1.06 -16.93 16.94
N ASP A 459 -0.42 -18.06 16.63
CA ASP A 459 -1.07 -19.37 16.63
C ASP A 459 -1.53 -19.73 18.05
N ASP A 460 -0.69 -19.54 19.06
CA ASP A 460 -1.02 -19.73 20.47
C ASP A 460 -2.22 -18.85 20.91
N TYR A 461 -2.25 -17.57 20.48
CA TYR A 461 -3.35 -16.66 20.77
C TYR A 461 -4.65 -17.13 20.09
N MET A 462 -4.57 -17.52 18.83
CA MET A 462 -5.74 -17.94 18.04
C MET A 462 -6.34 -19.24 18.56
N GLU A 463 -5.49 -20.20 18.94
CA GLU A 463 -5.91 -21.53 19.44
C GLU A 463 -6.38 -21.50 20.90
N HIS A 464 -6.06 -20.45 21.66
CA HIS A 464 -6.44 -20.36 23.06
C HIS A 464 -7.97 -20.32 23.23
N PRO A 465 -8.59 -21.22 24.02
CA PRO A 465 -10.05 -21.32 24.09
C PRO A 465 -10.73 -20.26 24.96
N GLY A 466 -9.97 -19.57 25.81
CA GLY A 466 -10.48 -18.61 26.81
C GLY A 466 -10.09 -17.15 26.54
N PRO A 467 -10.46 -16.24 27.45
CA PRO A 467 -10.05 -14.85 27.38
C PRO A 467 -8.53 -14.74 27.46
N CYS A 468 -7.96 -13.92 26.59
CA CYS A 468 -6.51 -13.76 26.50
C CYS A 468 -6.15 -12.43 25.84
N VAL A 469 -4.90 -12.04 25.94
CA VAL A 469 -4.41 -10.76 25.43
C VAL A 469 -3.16 -10.97 24.57
N LEU A 470 -3.13 -10.34 23.41
CA LEU A 470 -1.97 -10.24 22.54
C LEU A 470 -1.52 -8.78 22.45
N VAL A 471 -0.27 -8.49 22.78
CA VAL A 471 0.33 -7.16 22.68
C VAL A 471 1.40 -7.17 21.60
N GLY A 472 1.32 -6.21 20.68
CA GLY A 472 2.33 -6.11 19.62
C GLY A 472 2.49 -4.73 19.03
N THR A 473 3.49 -4.55 18.17
CA THR A 473 3.61 -3.33 17.38
C THR A 473 2.74 -3.45 16.13
N GLY A 474 2.09 -2.34 15.75
CA GLY A 474 1.26 -2.29 14.56
C GLY A 474 1.98 -2.77 13.30
N ASP A 475 3.26 -2.43 13.13
CA ASP A 475 4.06 -2.86 11.99
C ASP A 475 4.38 -4.37 12.02
N ALA A 476 4.62 -4.95 13.19
CA ALA A 476 4.94 -6.37 13.32
C ALA A 476 3.73 -7.28 13.04
N PHE A 477 2.53 -6.83 13.42
CA PHE A 477 1.28 -7.57 13.26
C PHE A 477 0.38 -7.01 12.16
N GLY A 478 0.63 -5.78 11.72
CA GLY A 478 -0.11 -5.13 10.62
C GLY A 478 0.07 -5.79 9.25
N GLU A 479 0.97 -6.76 9.11
CA GLU A 479 1.28 -7.39 7.84
C GLU A 479 1.23 -8.91 7.91
N ALA A 480 0.48 -9.54 6.98
CA ALA A 480 0.39 -10.99 6.73
C ALA A 480 -0.13 -11.88 7.88
N ILE A 481 -0.53 -11.34 9.01
CA ILE A 481 -1.04 -12.08 10.16
C ILE A 481 -2.56 -12.09 10.18
N ASN A 482 -3.17 -13.15 10.67
CA ASN A 482 -4.61 -13.32 10.79
C ASN A 482 -5.02 -13.34 12.26
N LEU A 483 -5.91 -12.43 12.67
CA LEU A 483 -6.38 -12.25 14.05
C LEU A 483 -7.93 -12.23 14.10
N HIS A 484 -8.58 -13.06 13.29
CA HIS A 484 -10.04 -13.06 13.15
C HIS A 484 -10.81 -13.57 14.37
N ASP A 485 -10.17 -14.22 15.34
CA ASP A 485 -10.78 -14.62 16.60
C ASP A 485 -10.50 -13.61 17.72
N THR A 486 -10.79 -12.34 17.46
CA THR A 486 -10.59 -11.21 18.36
C THR A 486 -11.93 -10.50 18.60
N ASP A 487 -12.25 -10.18 19.86
CA ASP A 487 -13.46 -9.46 20.23
C ASP A 487 -13.21 -7.94 20.35
N ALA A 488 -12.03 -7.55 20.84
CA ALA A 488 -11.63 -6.15 20.97
C ALA A 488 -10.20 -5.90 20.49
N ALA A 489 -9.99 -4.85 19.71
CA ALA A 489 -8.69 -4.40 19.25
C ALA A 489 -8.44 -2.97 19.74
N LEU A 490 -7.32 -2.71 20.42
CA LEU A 490 -6.96 -1.40 20.93
C LEU A 490 -5.75 -0.85 20.16
N PHE A 491 -5.94 0.25 19.46
CA PHE A 491 -4.85 0.99 18.83
C PHE A 491 -4.34 2.07 19.80
N VAL A 492 -3.39 1.68 20.64
CA VAL A 492 -2.73 2.56 21.61
C VAL A 492 -1.78 3.53 20.90
N MET A 493 -1.11 3.06 19.85
CA MET A 493 -0.53 3.95 18.85
C MET A 493 -1.52 4.06 17.69
N LEU A 494 -1.83 5.29 17.30
CA LEU A 494 -2.68 5.54 16.14
C LEU A 494 -1.93 5.24 14.85
N PRO A 495 -2.61 4.70 13.82
CA PRO A 495 -2.02 4.59 12.49
C PRO A 495 -1.79 5.99 11.88
N TRP A 496 -0.70 6.14 11.13
CA TRP A 496 -0.31 7.42 10.51
C TRP A 496 -1.00 7.70 9.17
N THR A 497 -1.54 6.67 8.56
CA THR A 497 -2.12 6.76 7.22
C THR A 497 -3.41 5.96 7.11
N PRO A 498 -4.34 6.39 6.25
CA PRO A 498 -5.55 5.63 5.94
C PRO A 498 -5.26 4.18 5.51
N GLY A 499 -4.18 3.98 4.75
CA GLY A 499 -3.75 2.64 4.35
C GLY A 499 -3.37 1.75 5.54
N GLN A 500 -2.71 2.31 6.58
CA GLN A 500 -2.44 1.57 7.81
C GLN A 500 -3.72 1.25 8.58
N VAL A 501 -4.70 2.17 8.66
CA VAL A 501 -6.01 1.88 9.24
C VAL A 501 -6.61 0.62 8.62
N ARG A 502 -6.69 0.58 7.29
CA ARG A 502 -7.21 -0.59 6.58
C ARG A 502 -6.40 -1.85 6.81
N GLN A 503 -5.10 -1.74 6.78
CA GLN A 503 -4.22 -2.90 6.99
C GLN A 503 -4.39 -3.48 8.39
N TRP A 504 -4.44 -2.66 9.42
CA TRP A 504 -4.56 -3.10 10.81
C TRP A 504 -5.96 -3.63 11.11
N GLU A 505 -7.01 -2.90 10.75
CA GLU A 505 -8.39 -3.38 10.91
C GLU A 505 -8.67 -4.66 10.12
N GLY A 506 -8.12 -4.76 8.91
CA GLY A 506 -8.23 -5.95 8.07
C GLY A 506 -7.56 -7.21 8.63
N ARG A 507 -6.88 -7.14 9.79
CA ARG A 507 -6.38 -8.33 10.51
C ARG A 507 -7.48 -9.03 11.30
N PHE A 508 -8.46 -8.27 11.74
CA PHE A 508 -9.57 -8.74 12.57
C PHE A 508 -10.77 -9.15 11.74
N CYS A 509 -11.07 -8.41 10.69
CA CYS A 509 -12.24 -8.61 9.83
C CYS A 509 -11.88 -9.50 8.62
N ARG A 510 -11.98 -10.81 8.78
CA ARG A 510 -11.60 -11.81 7.76
C ARG A 510 -12.47 -13.05 7.79
N LEU A 511 -12.39 -13.84 6.72
CA LEU A 511 -13.00 -15.17 6.67
C LEU A 511 -12.57 -16.00 7.90
N GLY A 512 -13.53 -16.55 8.59
CA GLY A 512 -13.34 -17.26 9.86
C GLY A 512 -13.77 -16.47 11.09
N GLN A 513 -14.00 -15.15 10.98
CA GLN A 513 -14.56 -14.34 12.06
C GLN A 513 -15.98 -14.81 12.39
N LYS A 514 -16.23 -15.09 13.67
CA LYS A 514 -17.53 -15.58 14.17
C LYS A 514 -18.27 -14.56 15.02
N ARG A 515 -17.60 -13.55 15.53
CA ARG A 515 -18.13 -12.54 16.45
C ARG A 515 -17.83 -11.13 15.97
N PRO A 516 -18.67 -10.13 16.30
CA PRO A 516 -18.34 -8.72 16.08
C PRO A 516 -17.03 -8.35 16.77
N VAL A 517 -16.26 -7.47 16.15
CA VAL A 517 -15.06 -6.90 16.76
C VAL A 517 -15.26 -5.41 17.03
N VAL A 518 -14.84 -4.96 18.20
CA VAL A 518 -14.78 -3.53 18.55
C VAL A 518 -13.35 -3.03 18.43
N ILE A 519 -13.15 -1.97 17.66
CA ILE A 519 -11.85 -1.36 17.43
C ILE A 519 -11.80 -0.02 18.16
N TYR A 520 -10.91 0.08 19.13
CA TYR A 520 -10.70 1.28 19.93
C TYR A 520 -9.50 2.07 19.42
N TYR A 521 -9.72 3.35 19.14
CA TYR A 521 -8.67 4.33 18.91
C TYR A 521 -8.45 5.09 20.22
N VAL A 522 -7.33 4.84 20.88
CA VAL A 522 -7.05 5.41 22.20
C VAL A 522 -6.22 6.67 22.05
N VAL A 523 -6.78 7.81 22.42
CA VAL A 523 -6.20 9.14 22.28
C VAL A 523 -5.99 9.75 23.67
N ALA A 524 -4.77 10.20 24.00
CA ALA A 524 -4.52 10.98 25.20
C ALA A 524 -4.72 12.47 24.87
N GLU A 525 -5.67 13.10 25.53
CA GLU A 525 -5.95 14.53 25.36
C GLU A 525 -4.75 15.40 25.73
N HIS A 526 -4.60 16.52 25.05
CA HIS A 526 -3.48 17.46 25.23
C HIS A 526 -2.10 16.80 25.05
N THR A 527 -2.00 15.89 24.07
CA THR A 527 -0.74 15.25 23.68
C THR A 527 -0.59 15.23 22.16
N VAL A 528 0.55 14.71 21.69
CA VAL A 528 0.81 14.48 20.26
C VAL A 528 -0.22 13.53 19.61
N ASP A 529 -0.96 12.75 20.37
CA ASP A 529 -1.98 11.84 19.81
C ASP A 529 -3.10 12.59 19.10
N GLU A 530 -3.52 13.76 19.62
CA GLU A 530 -4.54 14.59 18.96
C GLU A 530 -4.06 15.00 17.56
N HIS A 531 -2.82 15.46 17.46
CA HIS A 531 -2.26 15.85 16.18
C HIS A 531 -2.14 14.66 15.20
N VAL A 532 -1.82 13.45 15.71
CA VAL A 532 -1.78 12.25 14.86
C VAL A 532 -3.17 11.86 14.39
N ALA A 533 -4.17 11.93 15.28
CA ALA A 533 -5.57 11.70 14.94
C ALA A 533 -6.02 12.68 13.85
N ASP A 534 -5.69 13.92 14.04
CA ASP A 534 -6.02 15.03 13.18
C ASP A 534 -5.41 14.87 11.79
N LYS A 535 -4.13 14.59 11.74
CA LYS A 535 -3.42 14.33 10.49
C LYS A 535 -4.00 13.13 9.71
N LEU A 536 -4.39 12.10 10.42
CA LEU A 536 -5.00 10.93 9.79
C LEU A 536 -6.30 11.31 9.08
N ILE A 537 -7.11 12.16 9.68
CA ILE A 537 -8.40 12.58 9.13
C ILE A 537 -8.27 13.55 7.97
N SER A 538 -7.32 14.47 8.02
CA SER A 538 -7.10 15.38 6.89
C SER A 538 -6.79 14.63 5.59
N LYS A 539 -6.22 13.43 5.70
CA LYS A 539 -5.89 12.55 4.56
C LYS A 539 -7.06 11.69 4.06
N LEU A 540 -8.03 11.41 4.92
CA LEU A 540 -9.14 10.51 4.59
C LEU A 540 -9.99 10.96 3.40
N PRO A 541 -10.39 12.26 3.26
CA PRO A 541 -11.24 12.68 2.16
C PRO A 541 -10.64 12.43 0.77
N GLY A 542 -9.32 12.58 0.61
CA GLY A 542 -8.65 12.32 -0.66
C GLY A 542 -8.61 10.85 -1.03
N VAL A 543 -8.31 10.02 -0.04
CA VAL A 543 -8.27 8.57 -0.21
C VAL A 543 -9.67 8.03 -0.45
N GLU A 544 -10.67 8.49 0.32
CA GLU A 544 -12.08 8.14 0.16
C GLU A 544 -12.58 8.48 -1.24
N LYS A 545 -12.34 9.70 -1.71
CA LYS A 545 -12.83 10.18 -3.01
C LYS A 545 -12.22 9.41 -4.19
N VAL A 546 -10.94 9.11 -4.15
CA VAL A 546 -10.24 8.35 -5.20
C VAL A 546 -10.53 6.85 -5.10
N ALA A 547 -10.43 6.29 -3.91
CA ALA A 547 -10.71 4.87 -3.69
C ALA A 547 -12.20 4.56 -3.65
N GLN A 548 -13.09 5.56 -3.55
CA GLN A 548 -14.54 5.46 -3.31
C GLN A 548 -14.85 4.48 -2.17
N ASP A 549 -14.14 4.66 -1.06
CA ASP A 549 -14.09 3.71 0.04
C ASP A 549 -14.99 4.16 1.18
N THR A 550 -16.20 3.59 1.23
CA THR A 550 -17.20 3.92 2.24
C THR A 550 -16.79 3.59 3.66
N GLU A 551 -15.90 2.60 3.86
CA GLU A 551 -15.42 2.23 5.18
C GLU A 551 -14.41 3.21 5.79
N LEU A 552 -13.62 3.89 4.96
CA LEU A 552 -12.74 4.96 5.42
C LEU A 552 -13.53 6.22 5.79
N ALA A 553 -14.69 6.45 5.15
CA ALA A 553 -15.61 7.50 5.57
C ALA A 553 -16.09 7.30 7.01
N GLU A 554 -16.44 6.07 7.38
CA GLU A 554 -16.84 5.74 8.76
C GLU A 554 -15.68 5.93 9.77
N ALA A 555 -14.44 5.65 9.37
CA ALA A 555 -13.28 5.88 10.22
C ALA A 555 -13.05 7.38 10.52
N LYS A 556 -13.41 8.26 9.57
CA LYS A 556 -13.33 9.71 9.74
C LYS A 556 -14.15 10.22 10.91
N TYR A 557 -15.37 9.74 11.09
CA TYR A 557 -16.24 10.13 12.19
C TYR A 557 -15.73 9.62 13.55
N ALA A 558 -14.91 8.58 13.55
CA ALA A 558 -14.37 7.99 14.77
C ALA A 558 -13.09 8.65 15.29
N ILE A 559 -12.45 9.51 14.54
CA ILE A 559 -11.08 9.95 14.84
C ILE A 559 -10.90 11.49 14.86
N GLY A 560 -11.76 12.46 14.90
CA GLY A 560 -11.70 13.97 14.92
C GLY A 560 -10.39 14.75 14.59
N GLY A 561 -10.37 15.83 13.94
CA GLY A 561 -9.49 16.61 13.11
C GLY A 561 -8.26 17.49 13.45
N ILE A 562 -7.14 17.71 12.71
CA ILE A 562 -6.28 18.88 12.32
C ILE A 562 -4.97 18.55 11.54
N GLU A 563 -4.26 19.56 11.02
CA GLU A 563 -3.32 19.58 9.88
C GLU A 563 -1.81 19.31 10.16
N ASP A 564 -1.12 18.91 9.14
CA ASP A 564 0.30 18.82 8.70
C ASP A 564 1.51 18.53 9.68
N GLU A 565 2.51 17.69 9.22
CA GLU A 565 3.65 17.17 9.99
C GLU A 565 4.72 18.23 10.27
N GLU A 566 4.93 19.13 9.32
CA GLU A 566 5.85 20.24 9.50
C GLU A 566 5.24 21.27 10.47
N ALA A 567 3.96 21.58 10.31
CA ALA A 567 3.23 22.42 11.27
C ALA A 567 3.15 21.78 12.67
N LEU A 568 3.13 20.45 12.77
CA LEU A 568 3.20 19.76 14.05
C LEU A 568 4.59 19.91 14.68
N VAL A 569 5.66 19.73 13.91
CA VAL A 569 7.03 19.92 14.40
C VAL A 569 7.25 21.35 14.83
N ASP A 570 6.80 22.32 14.04
CA ASP A 570 6.90 23.75 14.38
C ASP A 570 6.04 24.12 15.60
N SER A 571 4.82 23.63 15.71
CA SER A 571 3.99 23.78 16.91
C SER A 571 4.60 23.12 18.14
N ILE A 572 5.36 22.06 17.96
CA ILE A 572 6.09 21.40 19.04
C ILE A 572 7.33 22.21 19.42
N LEU A 573 8.07 22.74 18.43
CA LEU A 573 9.27 23.53 18.67
C LEU A 573 8.93 24.89 19.31
N SER A 574 7.90 25.58 18.82
CA SER A 574 7.46 26.87 19.41
C SER A 574 7.01 26.76 20.88
N LYS A 575 6.45 25.63 21.29
CA LYS A 575 6.06 25.36 22.69
C LYS A 575 7.22 24.85 23.58
N LEU A 576 8.42 24.71 23.03
CA LEU A 576 9.64 24.36 23.78
C LEU A 576 10.47 25.59 24.09
N GLU A 577 10.21 26.73 23.42
CA GLU A 577 10.86 28.03 23.66
C GLU A 577 10.19 28.81 24.78
N ASP A 578 8.96 28.45 25.19
CA ASP A 578 8.27 28.93 26.40
C ASP A 578 8.51 27.93 27.57
#